data_0f27d886f3f389564b938b3da3891960
#
_entry.id   0f27d886f3f389564b938b3da3891960
#
_cell.length_a   1.000
_cell.length_b   1.000
_cell.length_c   1.000
_cell.angle_alpha   90.00
_cell.angle_beta   90.00
_cell.angle_gamma   90.00
#
_symmetry.space_group_name_H-M   'P 1'
#
loop_
_entity.id
_entity.type
_entity.pdbx_description
1 polymer ?
#
loop_
_entity_poly.entity_id
_entity_poly.type
_entity_poly.pdbx_seq_one_letter_code
_entity_poly.pdbx_strand_id
1 'polypeptide(L)' 'MSPREFFEKVVEMRTCQRNYYAARRAKDIAGQREWLNKSLAIETEIDNEITRAHNILAQQTN' A
#
# COMPACT_ATOMS: atom_id res chain seq x y z
N MET A 1 -8.45 -9.39 5.63
CA MET A 1 -7.05 -9.27 6.14
C MET A 1 -7.06 -9.29 7.66
N SER A 2 -6.13 -10.00 8.27
CA SER A 2 -5.94 -9.87 9.72
C SER A 2 -5.25 -8.54 10.04
N PRO A 3 -5.33 -8.07 11.30
CA PRO A 3 -4.60 -6.85 11.69
C PRO A 3 -3.11 -6.93 11.43
N ARG A 4 -2.51 -8.12 11.61
CA ARG A 4 -1.09 -8.34 11.34
C ARG A 4 -0.79 -8.23 9.84
N GLU A 5 -1.59 -8.86 9.00
CA GLU A 5 -1.43 -8.77 7.55
C GLU A 5 -1.57 -7.33 7.06
N PHE A 6 -2.54 -6.60 7.59
CA PHE A 6 -2.73 -5.19 7.25
C PHE A 6 -1.50 -4.36 7.64
N PHE A 7 -0.98 -4.57 8.83
CA PHE A 7 0.23 -3.87 9.29
C PHE A 7 1.41 -4.18 8.38
N GLU A 8 1.61 -5.45 8.02
CA GLU A 8 2.69 -5.86 7.14
C GLU A 8 2.56 -5.22 5.75
N LYS A 9 1.34 -5.10 5.23
CA LYS A 9 1.08 -4.44 3.95
C LYS A 9 1.42 -2.94 4.01
N VAL A 10 1.07 -2.28 5.10
CA VAL A 10 1.43 -0.86 5.29
C VAL A 10 2.94 -0.68 5.32
N VAL A 11 3.66 -1.54 6.04
CA VAL A 11 5.12 -1.51 6.10
C VAL A 11 5.72 -1.72 4.71
N GLU A 12 5.21 -2.69 3.96
CA GLU A 12 5.66 -2.98 2.60
C GLU A 12 5.42 -1.79 1.67
N MET A 13 4.25 -1.15 1.76
CA MET A 13 3.93 0.04 0.99
C MET A 13 4.91 1.17 1.28
N ARG A 14 5.20 1.42 2.56
CA ARG A 14 6.16 2.47 2.96
C ARG A 14 7.55 2.17 2.44
N THR A 15 7.96 0.91 2.47
CA THR A 15 9.26 0.48 1.93
C THR A 15 9.33 0.75 0.44
N CYS A 16 8.30 0.40 -0.31
CA CYS A 16 8.23 0.66 -1.75
C CYS A 16 8.30 2.16 -2.05
N GLN A 17 7.60 2.99 -1.27
CA GLN A 17 7.63 4.44 -1.44
C GLN A 17 9.03 5.01 -1.20
N ARG A 18 9.71 4.56 -0.16
CA ARG A 18 11.09 4.99 0.13
C ARG A 18 12.04 4.61 -0.99
N ASN A 19 11.90 3.38 -1.51
CA ASN A 19 12.73 2.90 -2.61
C ASN A 19 12.43 3.66 -3.90
N TYR A 20 11.17 4.03 -4.13
CA TYR A 20 10.80 4.89 -5.26
C TYR A 20 11.53 6.24 -5.18
N TYR A 21 11.52 6.90 -4.02
CA TYR A 21 12.20 8.18 -3.86
C TYR A 21 13.72 8.03 -3.98
N ALA A 22 14.30 6.95 -3.48
CA ALA A 22 15.72 6.67 -3.63
C ALA A 22 16.11 6.49 -5.10
N ALA A 23 15.30 5.75 -5.86
CA ALA A 23 15.50 5.57 -7.30
C ALA A 23 15.38 6.90 -8.05
N ARG A 24 14.43 7.74 -7.63
CA ARG A 24 14.25 9.07 -8.21
C ARG A 24 15.48 9.96 -8.00
N ARG A 25 16.02 9.96 -6.78
CA ARG A 25 17.25 10.71 -6.47
C ARG A 25 18.45 10.21 -7.28
N ALA A 26 18.51 8.90 -7.49
CA ALA A 26 19.58 8.26 -8.28
C ALA A 26 19.36 8.34 -9.80
N LYS A 27 18.23 8.93 -10.24
CA LYS A 27 17.84 9.03 -11.65
C LYS A 27 17.72 7.65 -12.32
N ASP A 28 17.33 6.65 -11.54
CA ASP A 28 17.09 5.29 -12.00
C ASP A 28 15.64 5.17 -12.47
N ILE A 29 15.41 5.37 -13.78
CA ILE A 29 14.04 5.40 -14.32
C ILE A 29 13.37 4.03 -14.24
N ALA A 30 14.11 2.96 -14.52
CA ALA A 30 13.55 1.61 -14.42
C ALA A 30 13.16 1.27 -12.97
N GLY A 31 14.01 1.63 -12.00
CA GLY A 31 13.72 1.44 -10.57
C GLY A 31 12.51 2.26 -10.12
N GLN A 32 12.39 3.50 -10.57
CA GLN A 32 11.22 4.34 -10.25
C GLN A 32 9.93 3.67 -10.70
N ARG A 33 9.89 3.16 -11.91
CA ARG A 33 8.71 2.50 -12.47
C ARG A 33 8.37 1.24 -11.69
N GLU A 34 9.37 0.42 -11.39
CA GLU A 34 9.19 -0.82 -10.64
C GLU A 34 8.61 -0.57 -9.25
N TRP A 35 9.22 0.34 -8.48
CA TRP A 35 8.78 0.63 -7.13
C TRP A 35 7.43 1.33 -7.09
N LEU A 36 7.15 2.21 -8.06
CA LEU A 36 5.85 2.85 -8.17
C LEU A 36 4.75 1.81 -8.43
N ASN A 37 4.97 0.89 -9.37
CA ASN A 37 3.99 -0.14 -9.68
C ASN A 37 3.71 -1.04 -8.48
N LYS A 38 4.75 -1.44 -7.75
CA LYS A 38 4.59 -2.23 -6.51
C LYS A 38 3.80 -1.47 -5.45
N SER A 39 4.11 -0.20 -5.26
CA SER A 39 3.41 0.66 -4.31
C SER A 39 1.92 0.77 -4.65
N LEU A 40 1.60 1.01 -5.92
CA LEU A 40 0.20 1.14 -6.36
C LEU A 40 -0.59 -0.16 -6.17
N ALA A 41 0.03 -1.31 -6.41
CA ALA A 41 -0.62 -2.60 -6.21
C ALA A 41 -0.95 -2.82 -4.72
N ILE A 42 -0.03 -2.48 -3.83
CA ILE A 42 -0.24 -2.61 -2.39
C ILE A 42 -1.29 -1.60 -1.90
N GLU A 43 -1.24 -0.38 -2.40
CA GLU A 43 -2.25 0.64 -2.08
C GLU A 43 -3.65 0.18 -2.42
N THR A 44 -3.83 -0.48 -3.57
CA THR A 44 -5.12 -1.04 -3.96
C THR A 44 -5.60 -2.10 -2.97
N GLU A 45 -4.71 -2.99 -2.52
CA GLU A 45 -5.05 -3.99 -1.51
C GLU A 45 -5.48 -3.35 -0.19
N ILE A 46 -4.75 -2.32 0.24
CA ILE A 46 -5.05 -1.58 1.48
C ILE A 46 -6.40 -0.86 1.35
N ASP A 47 -6.63 -0.17 0.24
CA ASP A 47 -7.88 0.55 0.01
C ASP A 47 -9.09 -0.38 -0.01
N ASN A 48 -8.95 -1.56 -0.61
CA ASN A 48 -9.99 -2.57 -0.62
C ASN A 48 -10.30 -3.05 0.80
N GLU A 49 -9.29 -3.23 1.63
CA GLU A 49 -9.46 -3.64 3.02
C GLU A 49 -10.12 -2.55 3.86
N ILE A 50 -9.74 -1.29 3.65
CA ILE A 50 -10.36 -0.15 4.32
C ILE A 50 -11.84 -0.07 3.95
N THR A 51 -12.18 -0.23 2.68
CA THR A 51 -13.56 -0.22 2.22
C THR A 51 -14.36 -1.37 2.85
N ARG A 52 -13.79 -2.57 2.91
CA ARG A 52 -14.43 -3.73 3.53
C ARG A 52 -14.71 -3.48 5.01
N ALA A 53 -13.73 -2.98 5.74
CA ALA A 53 -13.86 -2.69 7.16
C ALA A 53 -14.90 -1.60 7.42
N HIS A 54 -14.91 -0.54 6.60
CA HIS A 54 -15.92 0.51 6.68
C HIS A 54 -17.33 -0.03 6.50
N ASN A 55 -17.54 -0.90 5.51
CA ASN A 55 -18.85 -1.48 5.24
C ASN A 55 -19.33 -2.34 6.42
N ILE A 56 -18.43 -3.12 7.02
CA ILE A 56 -18.75 -3.93 8.20
C ILE A 56 -19.15 -3.04 9.36
N LEU A 57 -18.40 -1.99 9.64
CA LEU A 57 -18.68 -1.06 10.73
C LEU A 57 -20.01 -0.33 10.50
N ALA A 58 -20.30 0.09 9.26
CA ALA A 58 -21.56 0.74 8.94
C ALA A 58 -22.76 -0.19 9.17
N GLN A 59 -22.62 -1.49 8.91
CA GLN A 59 -23.66 -2.47 9.17
C GLN A 59 -23.89 -2.69 10.66
N GLN A 60 -22.84 -2.57 11.47
CA GLN A 60 -22.92 -2.78 12.91
C GLN A 60 -23.54 -1.62 13.67
N THR A 61 -23.52 -0.42 13.10
CA THR A 61 -24.03 0.79 13.75
C THR A 61 -25.55 0.98 13.57
N ASN A 62 -26.20 0.12 12.83
CA ASN A 62 -27.65 0.10 12.67
C ASN A 62 -28.30 -0.83 13.70
#